data_21c98af7fe0d8d5ed7a352531171e352
#
_entry.id   21c98af7fe0d8d5ed7a352531171e352
#
_cell.length_a   1.000
_cell.length_b   1.000
_cell.length_c   1.000
_cell.angle_alpha   90.00
_cell.angle_beta   90.00
_cell.angle_gamma   90.00
#
_symmetry.space_group_name_H-M   'P 1'
#
loop_
_entity.id
_entity.type
_entity.pdbx_description
1 polymer ?
#
loop_
_entity_poly.entity_id
_entity_poly.type
_entity_poly.pdbx_seq_one_letter_code
_entity_poly.pdbx_strand_id
1 'polypeptide(L)'
;MLTAEYREHTFAPHWHEAYTVAVIEAGAEGYDYRGAHHVADAGTVPVINPGEVHTGSRAIEAGWRYRVLYVPIDYVERLAEQVANKRQATPWFPLEPIRDTDLAVRIAHAHRLLENGADPLAAEIALLDAFTTLVTRHAQARPDAALAGIDHPRVAAMQARLAADLTESLSLTELASEVGLSAFHAARLFARA
;
A
#
# COMPACT_ATOMS: atom_id res chain seq x y z
N MET A 1 4.81 3.68 -11.31
CA MET A 1 5.87 2.73 -10.94
C MET A 1 7.16 3.47 -10.60
N LEU A 2 8.02 2.87 -9.77
CA LEU A 2 9.27 3.45 -9.30
C LEU A 2 10.33 2.36 -9.10
N THR A 3 11.58 2.62 -9.51
CA THR A 3 12.77 1.88 -9.09
C THR A 3 13.65 2.84 -8.32
N ALA A 4 14.05 2.49 -7.12
CA ALA A 4 14.91 3.34 -6.30
C ALA A 4 15.85 2.54 -5.40
N GLU A 5 16.95 3.18 -5.04
CA GLU A 5 17.89 2.72 -4.01
C GLU A 5 18.09 3.84 -3.00
N TYR A 6 17.88 3.54 -1.75
CA TYR A 6 17.99 4.50 -0.64
C TYR A 6 18.93 3.96 0.44
N ARG A 7 19.79 4.85 0.96
CA ARG A 7 20.71 4.53 2.05
C ARG A 7 20.35 5.22 3.36
N GLU A 8 19.87 6.46 3.28
CA GLU A 8 19.59 7.29 4.46
C GLU A 8 18.22 7.96 4.40
N HIS A 9 17.45 7.68 3.33
CA HIS A 9 16.14 8.30 3.14
C HIS A 9 15.13 7.76 4.16
N THR A 10 14.22 8.65 4.60
CA THR A 10 13.09 8.29 5.45
C THR A 10 11.84 8.92 4.86
N PHE A 11 10.82 8.10 4.64
CA PHE A 11 9.50 8.55 4.27
C PHE A 11 8.70 8.86 5.53
N ALA A 12 8.27 10.12 5.67
CA ALA A 12 7.31 10.51 6.70
C ALA A 12 5.99 9.73 6.54
N PRO A 13 5.14 9.67 7.58
CA PRO A 13 3.82 9.06 7.46
C PRO A 13 3.05 9.63 6.27
N HIS A 14 2.61 8.75 5.37
CA HIS A 14 1.87 9.07 4.15
C HIS A 14 0.99 7.89 3.74
N TRP A 15 0.14 8.08 2.73
CA TRP A 15 -0.77 7.08 2.20
C TRP A 15 -0.98 7.25 0.69
N HIS A 16 -1.52 6.23 0.03
CA HIS A 16 -1.84 6.23 -1.40
C HIS A 16 -3.28 5.77 -1.65
N GLU A 17 -3.93 6.31 -2.68
CA GLU A 17 -5.25 5.84 -3.16
C GLU A 17 -5.14 4.61 -4.07
N ALA A 18 -4.09 3.83 -3.91
CA ALA A 18 -3.76 2.65 -4.71
C ALA A 18 -3.11 1.61 -3.82
N TYR A 19 -3.10 0.36 -4.26
CA TYR A 19 -2.20 -0.62 -3.66
C TYR A 19 -0.76 -0.26 -3.99
N THR A 20 0.09 -0.21 -2.97
CA THR A 20 1.54 -0.12 -3.16
C THR A 20 2.10 -1.53 -3.07
N VAL A 21 2.55 -2.07 -4.20
CA VAL A 21 3.12 -3.42 -4.28
C VAL A 21 4.59 -3.28 -4.62
N ALA A 22 5.45 -3.66 -3.69
CA ALA A 22 6.89 -3.55 -3.88
C ALA A 22 7.57 -4.92 -3.89
N VAL A 23 8.76 -4.97 -4.48
CA VAL A 23 9.71 -6.08 -4.36
C VAL A 23 11.03 -5.52 -3.86
N ILE A 24 11.51 -6.01 -2.74
CA ILE A 24 12.84 -5.66 -2.24
C ILE A 24 13.87 -6.48 -3.03
N GLU A 25 14.72 -5.80 -3.80
CA GLU A 25 15.78 -6.44 -4.60
C GLU A 25 17.08 -6.62 -3.82
N ALA A 26 17.38 -5.69 -2.89
CA ALA A 26 18.58 -5.76 -2.06
C ALA A 26 18.38 -4.96 -0.76
N GLY A 27 19.12 -5.33 0.27
CA GLY A 27 19.02 -4.66 1.56
C GLY A 27 17.74 -4.99 2.31
N ALA A 28 17.30 -4.05 3.17
CA ALA A 28 16.04 -4.20 3.92
C ALA A 28 15.42 -2.84 4.23
N GLU A 29 14.11 -2.73 4.02
CA GLU A 29 13.28 -1.59 4.39
C GLU A 29 12.56 -1.86 5.70
N GLY A 30 12.62 -0.91 6.64
CA GLY A 30 11.77 -0.87 7.82
C GLY A 30 10.62 0.10 7.59
N TYR A 31 9.40 -0.29 7.97
CA TYR A 31 8.23 0.58 7.84
C TYR A 31 7.24 0.35 8.97
N ASP A 32 6.62 1.43 9.44
CA ASP A 32 5.52 1.35 10.38
C ASP A 32 4.20 1.29 9.60
N TYR A 33 3.39 0.29 9.90
CA TYR A 33 2.13 0.05 9.23
C TYR A 33 1.10 -0.51 10.21
N ARG A 34 -0.06 0.16 10.33
CA ARG A 34 -1.15 -0.20 11.24
C ARG A 34 -0.73 -0.48 12.69
N GLY A 35 0.16 0.35 13.20
CA GLY A 35 0.60 0.31 14.60
C GLY A 35 1.66 -0.74 14.92
N ALA A 36 2.19 -1.42 13.90
CA ALA A 36 3.30 -2.37 14.04
C ALA A 36 4.48 -1.94 13.16
N HIS A 37 5.69 -2.29 13.60
CA HIS A 37 6.90 -2.13 12.80
C HIS A 37 7.20 -3.41 12.02
N HIS A 38 7.42 -3.27 10.73
CA HIS A 38 7.70 -4.36 9.81
C HIS A 38 9.07 -4.18 9.16
N VAL A 39 9.70 -5.30 8.81
CA VAL A 39 10.96 -5.31 8.05
C VAL A 39 10.78 -6.17 6.80
N ALA A 40 10.94 -5.53 5.64
CA ALA A 40 10.95 -6.19 4.34
C ALA A 40 12.39 -6.38 3.88
N ASP A 41 12.86 -7.60 3.88
CA ASP A 41 14.19 -8.03 3.41
C ASP A 41 14.16 -8.43 1.92
N ALA A 42 15.33 -8.56 1.33
CA ALA A 42 15.49 -8.91 -0.08
C ALA A 42 14.72 -10.21 -0.44
N GLY A 43 13.97 -10.17 -1.55
CA GLY A 43 13.12 -11.27 -2.02
C GLY A 43 11.71 -11.28 -1.43
N THR A 44 11.35 -10.32 -0.58
CA THR A 44 9.99 -10.17 -0.06
C THR A 44 9.16 -9.18 -0.86
N VAL A 45 7.84 -9.29 -0.73
CA VAL A 45 6.85 -8.42 -1.39
C VAL A 45 6.00 -7.74 -0.31
N PRO A 46 6.40 -6.55 0.19
CA PRO A 46 5.52 -5.74 1.00
C PRO A 46 4.36 -5.20 0.16
N VAL A 47 3.14 -5.27 0.71
CA VAL A 47 1.93 -4.71 0.11
C VAL A 47 1.27 -3.77 1.10
N ILE A 48 1.12 -2.50 0.72
CA ILE A 48 0.33 -1.54 1.48
C ILE A 48 -1.05 -1.44 0.84
N ASN A 49 -2.07 -1.66 1.64
CA ASN A 49 -3.45 -1.56 1.19
C ASN A 49 -3.87 -0.09 0.99
N PRO A 50 -4.81 0.21 0.08
CA PRO A 50 -5.20 1.58 -0.24
C PRO A 50 -5.72 2.35 0.98
N GLY A 51 -5.33 3.62 1.07
CA GLY A 51 -5.75 4.53 2.14
C GLY A 51 -5.05 4.33 3.48
N GLU A 52 -4.16 3.36 3.59
CA GLU A 52 -3.49 3.03 4.84
C GLU A 52 -2.20 3.82 5.02
N VAL A 53 -2.07 4.45 6.19
CA VAL A 53 -0.87 5.24 6.54
C VAL A 53 0.31 4.34 6.83
N HIS A 54 1.44 4.66 6.26
CA HIS A 54 2.70 3.95 6.47
C HIS A 54 3.90 4.90 6.40
N THR A 55 5.03 4.41 6.89
CA THR A 55 6.34 5.08 6.81
C THR A 55 7.28 4.25 5.93
N GLY A 56 8.53 4.67 5.80
CA GLY A 56 9.59 3.88 5.18
C GLY A 56 10.96 4.40 5.60
N SER A 57 11.87 3.51 5.94
CA SER A 57 13.25 3.84 6.32
C SER A 57 14.16 2.64 6.09
N ARG A 58 15.47 2.85 6.20
CA ARG A 58 16.39 1.71 6.20
C ARG A 58 16.24 0.86 7.46
N ALA A 59 16.20 -0.46 7.29
CA ALA A 59 16.27 -1.40 8.42
C ALA A 59 17.72 -1.83 8.71
N ILE A 60 18.62 -1.67 7.73
CA ILE A 60 20.05 -2.00 7.85
C ILE A 60 20.89 -0.86 7.28
N GLU A 61 22.18 -0.79 7.68
CA GLU A 61 23.10 0.28 7.27
C GLU A 61 23.29 0.37 5.74
N ALA A 62 23.24 -0.76 5.04
CA ALA A 62 23.34 -0.80 3.58
C ALA A 62 22.15 -0.14 2.85
N GLY A 63 21.06 0.17 3.57
CA GLY A 63 19.83 0.68 2.97
C GLY A 63 19.03 -0.40 2.25
N TRP A 64 18.25 -0.01 1.24
CA TRP A 64 17.47 -0.94 0.43
C TRP A 64 17.35 -0.48 -1.02
N ARG A 65 17.15 -1.45 -1.91
CA ARG A 65 16.77 -1.23 -3.29
C ARG A 65 15.48 -1.99 -3.58
N TYR A 66 14.53 -1.32 -4.21
CA TYR A 66 13.22 -1.88 -4.47
C TYR A 66 12.62 -1.43 -5.81
N ARG A 67 11.61 -2.20 -6.26
CA ARG A 67 10.72 -1.86 -7.36
C ARG A 67 9.32 -1.73 -6.84
N VAL A 68 8.60 -0.67 -7.21
CA VAL A 68 7.26 -0.38 -6.71
C VAL A 68 6.29 -0.18 -7.86
N LEU A 69 5.13 -0.80 -7.76
CA LEU A 69 3.95 -0.57 -8.59
C LEU A 69 2.85 0.04 -7.72
N TYR A 70 2.30 1.16 -8.16
CA TYR A 70 1.07 1.73 -7.61
C TYR A 70 -0.09 1.25 -8.46
N VAL A 71 -0.92 0.39 -7.92
CA VAL A 71 -1.93 -0.38 -8.66
C VAL A 71 -3.32 0.12 -8.31
N PRO A 72 -4.12 0.59 -9.29
CA PRO A 72 -5.47 1.06 -9.05
C PRO A 72 -6.36 0.00 -8.37
N ILE A 73 -7.22 0.44 -7.47
CA ILE A 73 -8.13 -0.45 -6.71
C ILE A 73 -9.02 -1.24 -7.67
N ASP A 74 -9.62 -0.56 -8.63
CA ASP A 74 -10.54 -1.15 -9.60
C ASP A 74 -9.88 -2.22 -10.49
N TYR A 75 -8.56 -2.12 -10.74
CA TYR A 75 -7.82 -3.16 -11.46
C TYR A 75 -7.75 -4.45 -10.63
N VAL A 76 -7.39 -4.34 -9.35
CA VAL A 76 -7.26 -5.51 -8.45
C VAL A 76 -8.64 -6.12 -8.17
N GLU A 77 -9.68 -5.30 -8.01
CA GLU A 77 -11.06 -5.77 -7.83
C GLU A 77 -11.56 -6.55 -9.04
N ARG A 78 -11.41 -6.01 -10.26
CA ARG A 78 -11.78 -6.72 -11.49
C ARG A 78 -11.04 -8.05 -11.63
N LEU A 79 -9.75 -8.07 -11.30
CA LEU A 79 -8.95 -9.28 -11.34
C LEU A 79 -9.44 -10.33 -10.34
N ALA A 80 -9.74 -9.92 -9.12
CA ALA A 80 -10.27 -10.81 -8.08
C ALA A 80 -11.63 -11.40 -8.49
N GLU A 81 -12.52 -10.59 -9.09
CA GLU A 81 -13.79 -11.05 -9.61
C GLU A 81 -13.62 -12.07 -10.76
N GLN A 82 -12.69 -11.82 -11.68
CA GLN A 82 -12.38 -12.74 -12.77
C GLN A 82 -11.83 -14.08 -12.25
N VAL A 83 -10.88 -14.04 -11.32
CA VAL A 83 -10.30 -15.24 -10.69
C VAL A 83 -11.36 -16.06 -9.95
N ALA A 84 -12.24 -15.40 -9.21
CA ALA A 84 -13.29 -16.08 -8.44
C ALA A 84 -14.53 -16.42 -9.26
N ASN A 85 -14.66 -15.92 -10.49
CA ASN A 85 -15.85 -15.98 -11.35
C ASN A 85 -17.14 -15.53 -10.63
N LYS A 86 -17.04 -14.55 -9.75
CA LYS A 86 -18.15 -13.94 -9.02
C LYS A 86 -17.70 -12.60 -8.41
N ARG A 87 -18.66 -11.74 -8.05
CA ARG A 87 -18.38 -10.53 -7.30
C ARG A 87 -17.61 -10.83 -6.01
N GLN A 88 -16.60 -10.03 -5.73
CA GLN A 88 -15.77 -10.12 -4.55
C GLN A 88 -15.79 -8.80 -3.79
N ALA A 89 -15.54 -8.86 -2.48
CA ALA A 89 -15.15 -7.67 -1.73
C ALA A 89 -13.76 -7.22 -2.21
N THR A 90 -13.46 -5.94 -2.03
CA THR A 90 -12.13 -5.39 -2.31
C THR A 90 -11.05 -6.25 -1.65
N PRO A 91 -10.11 -6.81 -2.41
CA PRO A 91 -9.06 -7.65 -1.86
C PRO A 91 -8.24 -6.93 -0.80
N TRP A 92 -7.91 -7.64 0.26
CA TRP A 92 -7.02 -7.19 1.32
C TRP A 92 -5.78 -8.06 1.36
N PHE A 93 -4.62 -7.47 1.63
CA PHE A 93 -3.36 -8.21 1.68
C PHE A 93 -2.77 -8.18 3.09
N PRO A 94 -1.91 -9.19 3.43
CA PRO A 94 -1.26 -9.25 4.73
C PRO A 94 -0.50 -7.96 5.08
N LEU A 95 -0.37 -7.68 6.37
CA LEU A 95 0.40 -6.53 6.88
C LEU A 95 1.90 -6.82 6.83
N GLU A 96 2.28 -8.07 7.06
CA GLU A 96 3.66 -8.53 6.98
C GLU A 96 4.10 -8.66 5.53
N PRO A 97 5.38 -8.41 5.23
CA PRO A 97 5.95 -8.66 3.91
C PRO A 97 5.72 -10.10 3.45
N ILE A 98 5.15 -10.27 2.27
CA ILE A 98 4.88 -11.60 1.70
C ILE A 98 6.21 -12.28 1.35
N ARG A 99 6.43 -13.48 1.88
CA ARG A 99 7.61 -14.32 1.63
C ARG A 99 7.29 -15.37 0.56
N ASP A 100 7.13 -14.91 -0.67
CA ASP A 100 6.85 -15.73 -1.85
C ASP A 100 7.84 -15.34 -2.95
N THR A 101 8.92 -16.11 -3.08
CA THR A 101 10.01 -15.83 -4.03
C THR A 101 9.52 -15.90 -5.49
N ASP A 102 8.59 -16.81 -5.82
CA ASP A 102 8.03 -16.90 -7.16
C ASP A 102 7.23 -15.63 -7.50
N LEU A 103 6.40 -15.16 -6.57
CA LEU A 103 5.68 -13.90 -6.71
C LEU A 103 6.63 -12.70 -6.87
N ALA A 104 7.68 -12.62 -6.04
CA ALA A 104 8.68 -11.56 -6.13
C ALA A 104 9.35 -11.52 -7.52
N VAL A 105 9.72 -12.68 -8.06
CA VAL A 105 10.31 -12.79 -9.41
C VAL A 105 9.32 -12.33 -10.50
N ARG A 106 8.05 -12.72 -10.41
CA ARG A 106 6.99 -12.32 -11.38
C ARG A 106 6.76 -10.81 -11.36
N ILE A 107 6.60 -10.22 -10.18
CA ILE A 107 6.40 -8.76 -10.05
C ILE A 107 7.63 -8.00 -10.57
N ALA A 108 8.84 -8.43 -10.17
CA ALA A 108 10.05 -7.80 -10.65
C ALA A 108 10.22 -7.93 -12.17
N HIS A 109 9.82 -9.06 -12.75
CA HIS A 109 9.83 -9.28 -14.21
C HIS A 109 8.86 -8.31 -14.90
N ALA A 110 7.60 -8.27 -14.48
CA ALA A 110 6.59 -7.37 -15.04
C ALA A 110 7.03 -5.90 -14.95
N HIS A 111 7.58 -5.50 -13.80
CA HIS A 111 8.10 -4.14 -13.61
C HIS A 111 9.23 -3.81 -14.59
N ARG A 112 10.20 -4.74 -14.80
CA ARG A 112 11.30 -4.52 -15.74
C ARG A 112 10.83 -4.41 -17.19
N LEU A 113 9.84 -5.19 -17.59
CA LEU A 113 9.25 -5.06 -18.94
C LEU A 113 8.66 -3.68 -19.17
N LEU A 114 7.93 -3.15 -18.20
CA LEU A 114 7.38 -1.79 -18.25
C LEU A 114 8.49 -0.73 -18.27
N GLU A 115 9.48 -0.86 -17.41
CA GLU A 115 10.58 0.09 -17.26
C GLU A 115 11.43 0.20 -18.53
N ASN A 116 11.65 -0.92 -19.20
CA ASN A 116 12.48 -0.99 -20.41
C ASN A 116 11.70 -0.72 -21.70
N GLY A 117 10.42 -0.38 -21.63
CA GLY A 117 9.60 -0.13 -22.81
C GLY A 117 9.44 -1.36 -23.70
N ALA A 118 9.33 -2.55 -23.11
CA ALA A 118 9.07 -3.78 -23.82
C ALA A 118 7.72 -3.73 -24.57
N ASP A 119 7.49 -4.72 -25.44
CA ASP A 119 6.22 -4.87 -26.13
C ASP A 119 5.04 -4.77 -25.15
N PRO A 120 4.05 -3.90 -25.40
CA PRO A 120 2.94 -3.66 -24.48
C PRO A 120 2.17 -4.93 -24.11
N LEU A 121 1.97 -5.85 -25.05
CA LEU A 121 1.28 -7.12 -24.79
C LEU A 121 2.09 -8.02 -23.85
N ALA A 122 3.40 -8.09 -24.04
CA ALA A 122 4.28 -8.85 -23.16
C ALA A 122 4.26 -8.30 -21.73
N ALA A 123 4.29 -6.97 -21.58
CA ALA A 123 4.20 -6.30 -20.28
C ALA A 123 2.83 -6.55 -19.61
N GLU A 124 1.74 -6.46 -20.36
CA GLU A 124 0.38 -6.70 -19.87
C GLU A 124 0.20 -8.15 -19.40
N ILE A 125 0.67 -9.13 -20.18
CA ILE A 125 0.62 -10.55 -19.81
C ILE A 125 1.41 -10.79 -18.52
N ALA A 126 2.60 -10.22 -18.39
CA ALA A 126 3.41 -10.37 -17.20
C ALA A 126 2.78 -9.74 -15.96
N LEU A 127 2.14 -8.57 -16.11
CA LEU A 127 1.37 -7.93 -15.03
C LEU A 127 0.18 -8.79 -14.61
N LEU A 128 -0.58 -9.28 -15.59
CA LEU A 128 -1.73 -10.13 -15.32
C LEU A 128 -1.34 -11.39 -14.57
N ASP A 129 -0.26 -12.05 -15.00
CA ASP A 129 0.29 -13.25 -14.34
C ASP A 129 0.74 -12.96 -12.90
N ALA A 130 1.50 -11.89 -12.69
CA ALA A 130 1.99 -11.49 -11.37
C ALA A 130 0.84 -11.15 -10.40
N PHE A 131 -0.13 -10.32 -10.84
CA PHE A 131 -1.25 -9.92 -9.99
C PHE A 131 -2.30 -11.01 -9.81
N THR A 132 -2.51 -11.90 -10.78
CA THR A 132 -3.32 -13.11 -10.59
C THR A 132 -2.70 -14.00 -9.51
N THR A 133 -1.38 -14.16 -9.53
CA THR A 133 -0.65 -14.92 -8.50
C THR A 133 -0.79 -14.26 -7.13
N LEU A 134 -0.61 -12.93 -7.04
CA LEU A 134 -0.78 -12.18 -5.80
C LEU A 134 -2.19 -12.35 -5.23
N VAL A 135 -3.22 -12.13 -6.03
CA VAL A 135 -4.63 -12.26 -5.60
C VAL A 135 -4.96 -13.69 -5.19
N THR A 136 -4.58 -14.66 -6.00
CA THR A 136 -4.95 -16.07 -5.76
C THR A 136 -4.31 -16.64 -4.50
N ARG A 137 -3.06 -16.28 -4.22
CA ARG A 137 -2.30 -16.87 -3.10
C ARG A 137 -2.42 -16.07 -1.82
N HIS A 138 -2.57 -14.75 -1.91
CA HIS A 138 -2.36 -13.85 -0.76
C HIS A 138 -3.52 -12.91 -0.45
N ALA A 139 -4.55 -12.81 -1.33
CA ALA A 139 -5.72 -12.01 -1.01
C ALA A 139 -6.50 -12.63 0.16
N GLN A 140 -6.89 -11.78 1.09
CA GLN A 140 -7.66 -12.11 2.28
C GLN A 140 -8.94 -11.29 2.32
N ALA A 141 -9.92 -11.69 3.13
CA ALA A 141 -10.99 -10.80 3.52
C ALA A 141 -10.41 -9.68 4.40
N ARG A 142 -10.88 -8.46 4.19
CA ARG A 142 -10.48 -7.34 5.08
C ARG A 142 -10.82 -7.73 6.52
N PRO A 143 -9.88 -7.61 7.47
CA PRO A 143 -10.17 -7.93 8.86
C PRO A 143 -11.16 -6.92 9.43
N ASP A 144 -12.44 -7.25 9.51
CA ASP A 144 -13.47 -6.41 10.13
C ASP A 144 -13.19 -6.12 11.60
N ALA A 145 -12.49 -7.03 12.27
CA ALA A 145 -12.23 -6.96 13.70
C ALA A 145 -11.21 -5.87 14.13
N ALA A 146 -10.33 -5.41 13.24
CA ALA A 146 -9.39 -4.33 13.56
C ALA A 146 -10.06 -2.94 13.58
N LEU A 147 -11.28 -2.87 13.07
CA LEU A 147 -12.03 -1.63 12.84
C LEU A 147 -13.23 -1.46 13.78
N ALA A 148 -13.47 -2.37 14.70
CA ALA A 148 -14.45 -2.21 15.76
C ALA A 148 -13.98 -1.07 16.69
N GLY A 149 -14.20 0.17 16.26
CA GLY A 149 -13.80 1.39 16.97
C GLY A 149 -13.21 2.49 16.10
N ILE A 150 -12.98 2.23 14.78
CA ILE A 150 -12.62 3.30 13.85
C ILE A 150 -13.89 3.79 13.16
N ASP A 151 -14.16 5.09 13.36
CA ASP A 151 -15.27 5.78 12.68
C ASP A 151 -14.85 6.13 11.25
N HIS A 152 -14.94 5.12 10.36
CA HIS A 152 -14.54 5.27 8.95
C HIS A 152 -15.18 6.45 8.22
N PRO A 153 -16.48 6.76 8.39
CA PRO A 153 -17.07 7.92 7.76
C PRO A 153 -16.38 9.23 8.17
N ARG A 154 -16.04 9.38 9.45
CA ARG A 154 -15.32 10.57 9.93
C ARG A 154 -13.88 10.63 9.44
N VAL A 155 -13.17 9.50 9.42
CA VAL A 155 -11.82 9.42 8.86
C VAL A 155 -11.84 9.77 7.37
N ALA A 156 -12.74 9.19 6.59
CA ALA A 156 -12.90 9.49 5.16
C ALA A 156 -13.24 10.97 4.92
N ALA A 157 -14.09 11.58 5.74
CA ALA A 157 -14.41 13.00 5.66
C ALA A 157 -13.18 13.88 5.94
N MET A 158 -12.38 13.55 6.97
CA MET A 158 -11.14 14.24 7.27
C MET A 158 -10.11 14.10 6.14
N GLN A 159 -9.96 12.91 5.57
CA GLN A 159 -9.08 12.66 4.42
C GLN A 159 -9.53 13.45 3.19
N ALA A 160 -10.82 13.44 2.86
CA ALA A 160 -11.39 14.20 1.75
C ALA A 160 -11.17 15.72 1.92
N ARG A 161 -11.32 16.24 3.13
CA ARG A 161 -11.08 17.65 3.42
C ARG A 161 -9.61 18.03 3.26
N LEU A 162 -8.69 17.19 3.72
CA LEU A 162 -7.25 17.38 3.54
C LEU A 162 -6.84 17.31 2.06
N ALA A 163 -7.49 16.47 1.26
CA ALA A 163 -7.22 16.34 -0.16
C ALA A 163 -7.82 17.47 -1.01
N ALA A 164 -8.88 18.13 -0.53
CA ALA A 164 -9.62 19.13 -1.31
C ALA A 164 -8.81 20.42 -1.54
N ASP A 165 -7.96 20.82 -0.60
CA ASP A 165 -7.10 22.00 -0.75
C ASP A 165 -5.79 21.82 0.04
N LEU A 166 -4.71 21.53 -0.70
CA LEU A 166 -3.37 21.37 -0.13
C LEU A 166 -2.65 22.69 0.10
N THR A 167 -3.25 23.82 -0.29
CA THR A 167 -2.66 25.15 -0.17
C THR A 167 -3.17 25.90 1.07
N GLU A 168 -4.30 25.49 1.60
CA GLU A 168 -4.87 26.05 2.84
C GLU A 168 -4.19 25.47 4.07
N SER A 169 -3.79 26.32 5.02
CA SER A 169 -3.30 25.88 6.31
C SER A 169 -4.48 25.47 7.19
N LEU A 170 -4.86 24.21 7.16
CA LEU A 170 -5.95 23.67 7.98
C LEU A 170 -5.40 23.22 9.34
N SER A 171 -5.96 23.74 10.42
CA SER A 171 -5.59 23.29 11.77
C SER A 171 -6.31 21.98 12.13
N LEU A 172 -5.70 21.20 13.03
CA LEU A 172 -6.33 19.98 13.55
C LEU A 172 -7.68 20.29 14.24
N THR A 173 -7.82 21.47 14.85
CA THR A 173 -9.06 21.88 15.50
C THR A 173 -10.19 22.12 14.49
N GLU A 174 -9.90 22.78 13.39
CA GLU A 174 -10.85 22.99 12.29
C GLU A 174 -11.26 21.65 11.67
N LEU A 175 -10.29 20.80 11.31
CA LEU A 175 -10.55 19.47 10.76
C LEU A 175 -11.43 18.61 11.70
N ALA A 176 -11.16 18.67 13.00
CA ALA A 176 -11.92 17.93 14.00
C ALA A 176 -13.36 18.47 14.14
N SER A 177 -13.53 19.79 14.08
CA SER A 177 -14.85 20.41 14.22
C SER A 177 -15.80 20.05 13.08
N GLU A 178 -15.28 19.91 11.84
CA GLU A 178 -16.06 19.51 10.67
C GLU A 178 -16.68 18.11 10.80
N VAL A 179 -16.02 17.21 11.56
CA VAL A 179 -16.52 15.85 11.81
C VAL A 179 -17.12 15.67 13.21
N GLY A 180 -17.33 16.78 13.94
CA GLY A 180 -17.96 16.78 15.28
C GLY A 180 -17.10 16.11 16.36
N LEU A 181 -15.78 16.25 16.28
CA LEU A 181 -14.82 15.72 17.24
C LEU A 181 -14.00 16.83 17.91
N SER A 182 -13.43 16.54 19.08
CA SER A 182 -12.33 17.36 19.60
C SER A 182 -11.03 17.04 18.85
N ALA A 183 -10.08 17.98 18.80
CA ALA A 183 -8.78 17.81 18.19
C ALA A 183 -8.06 16.54 18.68
N PHE A 184 -8.14 16.26 20.00
CA PHE A 184 -7.57 15.05 20.59
C PHE A 184 -8.22 13.76 20.06
N HIS A 185 -9.56 13.73 19.96
CA HIS A 185 -10.26 12.55 19.44
C HIS A 185 -10.05 12.36 17.95
N ALA A 186 -10.02 13.45 17.17
CA ALA A 186 -9.71 13.40 15.74
C ALA A 186 -8.30 12.87 15.48
N ALA A 187 -7.28 13.38 16.19
CA ALA A 187 -5.91 12.88 16.07
C ALA A 187 -5.79 11.39 16.42
N ARG A 188 -6.43 10.94 17.48
CA ARG A 188 -6.43 9.52 17.86
C ARG A 188 -7.19 8.63 16.88
N LEU A 189 -8.29 9.13 16.32
CA LEU A 189 -9.06 8.40 15.32
C LEU A 189 -8.23 8.26 14.03
N PHE A 190 -7.62 9.36 13.58
CA PHE A 190 -6.81 9.39 12.37
C PHE A 190 -5.53 8.54 12.50
N ALA A 191 -4.89 8.52 13.68
CA ALA A 191 -3.70 7.69 13.94
C ALA A 191 -3.99 6.18 14.00
N ARG A 192 -5.26 5.76 14.07
CA ARG A 192 -5.68 4.36 14.10
C ARG A 192 -6.25 3.86 12.76
N ALA A 193 -6.49 4.80 11.84
CA ALA A 193 -7.01 4.52 10.49
C ALA A 193 -5.90 4.21 9.53
#